data_b18d34782533059f1ca53f273c6ae1bc
#
_entry.id   b18d34782533059f1ca53f273c6ae1bc
#
_cell.length_a   1.000
_cell.length_b   1.000
_cell.length_c   1.000
_cell.angle_alpha   90.00
_cell.angle_beta   90.00
_cell.angle_gamma   90.00
#
_symmetry.space_group_name_H-M   'P 1'
#
loop_
_entity.id
_entity.type
_entity.pdbx_description
1 polymer ?
#
loop_
_entity_poly.entity_id
_entity_poly.type
_entity_poly.pdbx_seq_one_letter_code
_entity_poly.pdbx_strand_id
1 'polypeptide(L)'
;MNKIIIGLAIFANMAFLPVKAEPEVKGWKTLDSMGCMMLEECTDGVRQIKSWRDLGPEYGKFSQELDSIFASMDKLGIKFFLADDKYFIGLTRGLYSVDSNNFFANKKYTTKPSRMLQVIRHEGWHAVQDCMAGTLDNTYTAIVYPTSTIPDWIVRGANRTYMKSVAIFEAEAMAAMYSDTTTKDGLAVCASDTPMWEVYPPTPLTTKWLIREGFITK
;
A
#
# COMPACT_ATOMS: atom_id res chain seq x y z
N MET A 1 -10.48 -6.93 -24.31
CA MET A 1 -10.18 -5.84 -23.34
C MET A 1 -9.11 -6.40 -22.42
N ASN A 2 -7.84 -5.98 -22.61
CA ASN A 2 -6.73 -6.49 -21.81
C ASN A 2 -6.78 -5.81 -20.44
N LYS A 3 -7.12 -6.58 -19.41
CA LYS A 3 -6.99 -6.13 -18.02
C LYS A 3 -5.49 -6.02 -17.72
N ILE A 4 -4.98 -4.81 -17.62
CA ILE A 4 -3.61 -4.57 -17.19
C ILE A 4 -3.63 -4.68 -15.68
N ILE A 5 -3.12 -5.79 -15.16
CA ILE A 5 -2.93 -6.03 -13.72
C ILE A 5 -1.75 -5.18 -13.28
N ILE A 6 -2.02 -3.96 -12.78
CA ILE A 6 -0.99 -3.02 -12.29
C ILE A 6 -0.34 -3.53 -11.00
N GLY A 7 -1.06 -4.33 -10.20
CA GLY A 7 -0.51 -4.90 -8.96
C GLY A 7 0.69 -5.85 -9.15
N LEU A 8 0.89 -6.41 -10.36
CA LEU A 8 2.03 -7.30 -10.63
C LEU A 8 3.30 -6.56 -11.07
N ALA A 9 3.21 -5.29 -11.43
CA ALA A 9 4.34 -4.53 -11.99
C ALA A 9 5.41 -4.14 -10.96
N ILE A 10 5.08 -4.17 -9.67
CA ILE A 10 6.01 -3.82 -8.58
C ILE A 10 7.18 -4.82 -8.48
N PHE A 11 7.02 -6.02 -9.04
CA PHE A 11 7.96 -7.13 -8.81
C PHE A 11 8.96 -7.40 -9.93
N ALA A 12 8.77 -6.85 -11.10
CA ALA A 12 9.55 -7.28 -12.27
C ALA A 12 10.99 -6.77 -12.34
N ASN A 13 11.43 -5.81 -11.51
CA ASN A 13 12.74 -5.17 -11.64
C ASN A 13 13.73 -5.35 -10.47
N MET A 14 13.44 -6.22 -9.51
CA MET A 14 14.48 -6.57 -8.51
C MET A 14 15.41 -7.71 -8.94
N ALA A 15 15.26 -8.23 -10.13
CA ALA A 15 16.00 -9.38 -10.57
C ALA A 15 17.04 -9.01 -11.63
N PHE A 16 18.21 -8.54 -11.26
CA PHE A 16 19.44 -8.79 -12.04
C PHE A 16 20.66 -8.32 -11.27
N LEU A 17 20.87 -8.95 -10.11
CA LEU A 17 22.22 -9.22 -9.65
C LEU A 17 22.38 -10.74 -9.64
N PRO A 18 23.53 -11.31 -10.04
CA PRO A 18 23.72 -12.76 -10.00
C PRO A 18 23.74 -13.22 -8.54
N VAL A 19 22.58 -13.69 -8.08
CA VAL A 19 22.45 -14.34 -6.78
C VAL A 19 23.05 -15.73 -6.94
N LYS A 20 24.07 -16.05 -6.13
CA LYS A 20 24.50 -17.44 -5.91
C LYS A 20 23.26 -18.26 -5.57
N ALA A 21 23.07 -19.36 -6.30
CA ALA A 21 21.98 -20.29 -6.06
C ALA A 21 22.03 -20.73 -4.58
N GLU A 22 21.05 -20.28 -3.79
CA GLU A 22 20.77 -20.91 -2.51
C GLU A 22 20.11 -22.27 -2.75
N PRO A 23 20.32 -23.24 -1.85
CA PRO A 23 19.81 -24.60 -2.02
C PRO A 23 18.27 -24.55 -2.16
N GLU A 24 17.74 -25.26 -3.15
CA GLU A 24 16.30 -25.45 -3.36
C GLU A 24 15.63 -25.89 -2.06
N VAL A 25 15.02 -24.94 -1.38
CA VAL A 25 13.96 -25.28 -0.43
C VAL A 25 12.82 -25.81 -1.30
N LYS A 26 12.41 -27.07 -1.09
CA LYS A 26 11.19 -27.63 -1.67
C LYS A 26 10.04 -26.71 -1.28
N GLY A 27 9.67 -25.80 -2.11
CA GLY A 27 8.70 -24.75 -1.88
C GLY A 27 8.78 -23.72 -3.00
N TRP A 28 7.81 -22.89 -3.04
CA TRP A 28 7.60 -21.82 -3.98
C TRP A 28 8.81 -20.87 -4.09
N LYS A 29 9.09 -20.38 -5.28
CA LYS A 29 10.02 -19.28 -5.48
C LYS A 29 9.48 -18.06 -4.71
N THR A 30 10.36 -17.17 -4.25
CA THR A 30 10.00 -16.03 -3.38
C THR A 30 8.85 -15.18 -3.96
N LEU A 31 8.82 -15.00 -5.29
CA LEU A 31 7.75 -14.30 -6.00
C LEU A 31 6.42 -15.07 -5.90
N ASP A 32 6.49 -16.38 -6.05
CA ASP A 32 5.31 -17.26 -5.95
C ASP A 32 4.76 -17.26 -4.51
N SER A 33 5.62 -17.18 -3.50
CA SER A 33 5.21 -17.11 -2.09
C SER A 33 4.41 -15.86 -1.78
N MET A 34 4.82 -14.70 -2.32
CA MET A 34 4.07 -13.46 -2.13
C MET A 34 2.74 -13.52 -2.88
N GLY A 35 2.73 -13.97 -4.13
CA GLY A 35 1.50 -14.17 -4.90
C GLY A 35 0.53 -15.12 -4.21
N CYS A 36 1.04 -16.24 -3.71
CA CYS A 36 0.26 -17.23 -2.96
C CYS A 36 -0.38 -16.63 -1.68
N MET A 37 0.34 -15.76 -0.95
CA MET A 37 -0.19 -15.03 0.20
C MET A 37 -1.30 -14.05 -0.22
N MET A 38 -1.06 -13.28 -1.29
CA MET A 38 -2.02 -12.28 -1.78
C MET A 38 -3.33 -12.91 -2.25
N LEU A 39 -3.25 -14.11 -2.82
CA LEU A 39 -4.42 -14.89 -3.28
C LEU A 39 -5.08 -15.69 -2.13
N GLU A 40 -4.62 -15.53 -0.89
CA GLU A 40 -5.09 -16.25 0.29
C GLU A 40 -4.94 -17.78 0.17
N GLU A 41 -4.08 -18.27 -0.74
CA GLU A 41 -3.77 -19.69 -0.92
C GLU A 41 -2.71 -20.18 0.07
N CYS A 42 -1.83 -19.29 0.54
CA CYS A 42 -0.83 -19.54 1.56
C CYS A 42 -1.24 -18.83 2.85
N THR A 43 -1.72 -19.60 3.83
CA THR A 43 -2.21 -19.05 5.11
C THR A 43 -1.30 -19.36 6.31
N ASP A 44 -0.32 -20.26 6.15
CA ASP A 44 0.61 -20.62 7.21
C ASP A 44 1.52 -19.43 7.59
N GLY A 45 1.39 -18.95 8.83
CA GLY A 45 2.10 -17.77 9.31
C GLY A 45 1.49 -16.44 8.84
N VAL A 46 0.27 -16.47 8.25
CA VAL A 46 -0.52 -15.27 7.93
C VAL A 46 -1.68 -15.18 8.92
N ARG A 47 -1.82 -14.05 9.59
CA ARG A 47 -2.85 -13.82 10.59
C ARG A 47 -3.51 -12.45 10.39
N GLN A 48 -4.82 -12.45 10.19
CA GLN A 48 -5.60 -11.21 10.24
C GLN A 48 -5.58 -10.63 11.66
N ILE A 49 -5.42 -9.31 11.75
CA ILE A 49 -5.63 -8.55 12.98
C ILE A 49 -6.74 -7.53 12.76
N LYS A 50 -7.55 -7.29 13.79
CA LYS A 50 -8.67 -6.36 13.73
C LYS A 50 -8.40 -5.05 14.46
N SER A 51 -7.34 -5.02 15.25
CA SER A 51 -6.97 -3.85 16.04
C SER A 51 -5.45 -3.73 16.10
N TRP A 52 -4.97 -2.50 16.14
CA TRP A 52 -3.55 -2.24 16.38
C TRP A 52 -3.07 -2.77 17.74
N ARG A 53 -4.00 -3.02 18.69
CA ARG A 53 -3.68 -3.61 20.00
C ARG A 53 -3.13 -5.04 19.87
N ASP A 54 -3.44 -5.71 18.77
CA ASP A 54 -2.88 -7.04 18.43
C ASP A 54 -1.39 -6.97 18.03
N LEU A 55 -0.86 -5.76 17.77
CA LEU A 55 0.57 -5.53 17.49
C LEU A 55 1.42 -5.51 18.77
N GLY A 56 0.83 -5.08 19.91
CA GLY A 56 1.47 -5.04 21.21
C GLY A 56 1.26 -3.72 21.97
N PRO A 57 1.51 -3.69 23.28
CA PRO A 57 1.26 -2.52 24.13
C PRO A 57 2.16 -1.33 23.79
N GLU A 58 3.34 -1.56 23.22
CA GLU A 58 4.31 -0.53 22.81
C GLU A 58 3.80 0.39 21.70
N TYR A 59 2.69 0.02 21.05
CA TYR A 59 1.99 0.84 20.05
C TYR A 59 1.07 1.90 20.69
N GLY A 60 0.81 1.81 21.99
CA GLY A 60 -0.08 2.73 22.72
C GLY A 60 0.25 4.22 22.56
N LYS A 61 1.53 4.56 22.37
CA LYS A 61 1.96 5.94 22.09
C LYS A 61 1.47 6.50 20.73
N PHE A 62 1.01 5.64 19.83
CA PHE A 62 0.44 5.98 18.53
C PHE A 62 -1.07 5.72 18.46
N SER A 63 -1.72 5.46 19.61
CA SER A 63 -3.10 5.01 19.70
C SER A 63 -4.08 5.88 18.92
N GLN A 64 -3.98 7.21 19.08
CA GLN A 64 -4.91 8.16 18.44
C GLN A 64 -4.88 8.04 16.90
N GLU A 65 -3.70 7.93 16.32
CA GLU A 65 -3.52 7.76 14.88
C GLU A 65 -3.98 6.38 14.43
N LEU A 66 -3.54 5.33 15.13
CA LEU A 66 -3.85 3.95 14.79
C LEU A 66 -5.35 3.63 14.97
N ASP A 67 -6.00 4.17 15.99
CA ASP A 67 -7.46 4.02 16.16
C ASP A 67 -8.20 4.61 14.94
N SER A 68 -7.80 5.78 14.44
CA SER A 68 -8.39 6.39 13.24
C SER A 68 -8.13 5.57 11.98
N ILE A 69 -6.88 5.12 11.76
CA ILE A 69 -6.51 4.32 10.58
C ILE A 69 -7.29 3.01 10.57
N PHE A 70 -7.28 2.25 11.68
CA PHE A 70 -7.97 0.96 11.75
C PHE A 70 -9.49 1.10 11.64
N ALA A 71 -10.09 2.15 12.23
CA ALA A 71 -11.52 2.42 12.07
C ALA A 71 -11.90 2.73 10.63
N SER A 72 -11.08 3.51 9.91
CA SER A 72 -11.30 3.80 8.50
C SER A 72 -11.13 2.55 7.63
N MET A 73 -10.10 1.75 7.88
CA MET A 73 -9.87 0.48 7.17
C MET A 73 -11.04 -0.50 7.36
N ASP A 74 -11.55 -0.64 8.58
CA ASP A 74 -12.70 -1.51 8.88
C ASP A 74 -13.96 -1.05 8.12
N LYS A 75 -14.25 0.26 8.14
CA LYS A 75 -15.38 0.84 7.40
C LYS A 75 -15.25 0.64 5.88
N LEU A 76 -14.03 0.65 5.35
CA LEU A 76 -13.72 0.42 3.94
C LEU A 76 -13.65 -1.06 3.56
N GLY A 77 -13.76 -1.98 4.53
CA GLY A 77 -13.61 -3.42 4.29
C GLY A 77 -12.16 -3.87 4.05
N ILE A 78 -11.17 -3.01 4.32
CA ILE A 78 -9.76 -3.33 4.19
C ILE A 78 -9.34 -4.24 5.34
N LYS A 79 -8.86 -5.44 5.01
CA LYS A 79 -8.38 -6.39 6.00
C LYS A 79 -6.87 -6.23 6.22
N PHE A 80 -6.45 -6.17 7.48
CA PHE A 80 -5.05 -6.09 7.84
C PHE A 80 -4.51 -7.46 8.26
N PHE A 81 -3.42 -7.89 7.64
CA PHE A 81 -2.75 -9.16 7.94
C PHE A 81 -1.32 -8.94 8.40
N LEU A 82 -0.91 -9.69 9.42
CA LEU A 82 0.50 -9.94 9.72
C LEU A 82 0.91 -11.23 9.05
N ALA A 83 1.99 -11.19 8.29
CA ALA A 83 2.54 -12.36 7.62
C ALA A 83 4.02 -12.55 7.94
N ASP A 84 4.48 -13.79 7.92
CA ASP A 84 5.87 -14.14 8.18
C ASP A 84 6.82 -13.61 7.09
N ASP A 85 8.07 -13.34 7.46
CA ASP A 85 9.11 -12.76 6.60
C ASP A 85 9.33 -13.56 5.29
N LYS A 86 9.04 -14.87 5.31
CA LYS A 86 9.15 -15.77 4.14
C LYS A 86 8.31 -15.36 2.94
N TYR A 87 7.27 -14.56 3.14
CA TYR A 87 6.38 -14.08 2.09
C TYR A 87 6.85 -12.78 1.45
N PHE A 88 7.81 -12.09 2.03
CA PHE A 88 8.27 -10.79 1.57
C PHE A 88 9.61 -10.87 0.87
N ILE A 89 9.70 -10.30 -0.32
CA ILE A 89 10.92 -10.32 -1.13
C ILE A 89 11.88 -9.23 -0.64
N GLY A 90 13.12 -9.60 -0.39
CA GLY A 90 14.20 -8.66 -0.11
C GLY A 90 13.93 -7.79 1.12
N LEU A 91 13.73 -6.50 0.92
CA LEU A 91 13.49 -5.53 1.98
C LEU A 91 12.03 -5.08 2.09
N THR A 92 11.11 -5.76 1.41
CA THR A 92 9.68 -5.45 1.46
C THR A 92 9.16 -5.61 2.89
N ARG A 93 8.46 -4.60 3.38
CA ARG A 93 7.99 -4.53 4.76
C ARG A 93 6.48 -4.64 4.87
N GLY A 94 5.79 -4.31 3.81
CA GLY A 94 4.34 -4.35 3.68
C GLY A 94 3.94 -4.39 2.21
N LEU A 95 2.67 -4.55 2.01
CA LEU A 95 2.03 -4.58 0.70
C LEU A 95 0.54 -4.28 0.86
N TYR A 96 0.01 -3.37 0.07
CA TYR A 96 -1.42 -3.24 -0.15
C TYR A 96 -1.80 -3.86 -1.51
N SER A 97 -2.80 -4.71 -1.51
CA SER A 97 -3.32 -5.34 -2.72
C SER A 97 -4.61 -4.66 -3.16
N VAL A 98 -4.58 -3.96 -4.27
CA VAL A 98 -5.75 -3.29 -4.86
C VAL A 98 -6.81 -4.28 -5.38
N ASP A 99 -6.41 -5.52 -5.69
CA ASP A 99 -7.35 -6.54 -6.18
C ASP A 99 -8.23 -7.14 -5.07
N SER A 100 -7.72 -7.18 -3.84
CA SER A 100 -8.38 -7.82 -2.71
C SER A 100 -8.70 -6.88 -1.55
N ASN A 101 -8.23 -5.62 -1.63
CA ASN A 101 -8.27 -4.64 -0.53
C ASN A 101 -7.65 -5.19 0.76
N ASN A 102 -6.62 -6.01 0.62
CA ASN A 102 -5.90 -6.59 1.74
C ASN A 102 -4.58 -5.86 1.96
N PHE A 103 -4.32 -5.53 3.22
CA PHE A 103 -3.06 -4.99 3.66
C PHE A 103 -2.25 -6.07 4.38
N PHE A 104 -1.05 -6.37 3.87
CA PHE A 104 -0.13 -7.34 4.48
C PHE A 104 1.07 -6.59 5.06
N ALA A 105 1.38 -6.81 6.34
CA ALA A 105 2.56 -6.29 7.00
C ALA A 105 3.50 -7.42 7.42
N ASN A 106 4.79 -7.24 7.19
CA ASN A 106 5.79 -8.21 7.58
C ASN A 106 5.97 -8.21 9.11
N LYS A 107 5.62 -9.33 9.73
CA LYS A 107 5.64 -9.56 11.18
C LYS A 107 7.01 -9.29 11.81
N LYS A 108 8.09 -9.43 11.07
CA LYS A 108 9.46 -9.13 11.53
C LYS A 108 9.61 -7.70 12.08
N TYR A 109 8.79 -6.76 11.60
CA TYR A 109 8.86 -5.36 12.01
C TYR A 109 7.96 -4.99 13.18
N THR A 110 7.13 -5.90 13.69
CA THR A 110 6.24 -5.64 14.84
C THR A 110 7.01 -5.26 16.10
N THR A 111 8.23 -5.77 16.29
CA THR A 111 9.09 -5.41 17.42
C THR A 111 9.70 -4.00 17.32
N LYS A 112 9.42 -3.28 16.24
CA LYS A 112 9.92 -1.92 15.97
C LYS A 112 8.74 -0.98 15.67
N PRO A 113 8.00 -0.51 16.70
CA PRO A 113 6.72 0.19 16.51
C PRO A 113 6.77 1.37 15.54
N SER A 114 7.81 2.21 15.61
CA SER A 114 7.95 3.34 14.69
C SER A 114 8.17 2.90 13.23
N ARG A 115 8.83 1.76 13.01
CA ARG A 115 9.00 1.20 11.65
C ARG A 115 7.71 0.60 11.13
N MET A 116 7.00 -0.15 11.96
CA MET A 116 5.70 -0.70 11.59
C MET A 116 4.69 0.42 11.32
N LEU A 117 4.69 1.51 12.11
CA LEU A 117 3.86 2.66 11.83
C LEU A 117 4.17 3.29 10.47
N GLN A 118 5.46 3.39 10.09
CA GLN A 118 5.83 3.84 8.75
C GLN A 118 5.29 2.91 7.65
N VAL A 119 5.31 1.60 7.88
CA VAL A 119 4.70 0.62 6.96
C VAL A 119 3.18 0.85 6.87
N ILE A 120 2.50 0.99 8.00
CA ILE A 120 1.04 1.23 8.05
C ILE A 120 0.68 2.52 7.30
N ARG A 121 1.44 3.58 7.45
CA ARG A 121 1.22 4.84 6.74
C ARG A 121 1.47 4.69 5.23
N HIS A 122 2.54 3.99 4.84
CA HIS A 122 2.90 3.79 3.44
C HIS A 122 1.84 2.97 2.69
N GLU A 123 1.55 1.77 3.19
CA GLU A 123 0.58 0.88 2.55
C GLU A 123 -0.85 1.41 2.65
N GLY A 124 -1.18 2.06 3.78
CA GLY A 124 -2.45 2.77 3.93
C GLY A 124 -2.61 3.92 2.92
N TRP A 125 -1.50 4.55 2.49
CA TRP A 125 -1.56 5.55 1.43
C TRP A 125 -1.86 4.94 0.06
N HIS A 126 -1.41 3.73 -0.23
CA HIS A 126 -1.82 3.02 -1.43
C HIS A 126 -3.33 2.75 -1.47
N ALA A 127 -3.97 2.50 -0.31
CA ALA A 127 -5.42 2.42 -0.24
C ALA A 127 -6.11 3.79 -0.50
N VAL A 128 -5.49 4.90 -0.11
CA VAL A 128 -5.97 6.25 -0.46
C VAL A 128 -5.85 6.50 -1.96
N GLN A 129 -4.77 6.09 -2.59
CA GLN A 129 -4.57 6.18 -4.05
C GLN A 129 -5.58 5.33 -4.82
N ASP A 130 -5.91 4.16 -4.32
CA ASP A 130 -6.94 3.27 -4.83
C ASP A 130 -8.33 3.94 -4.75
N CYS A 131 -8.70 4.44 -3.57
CA CYS A 131 -9.92 5.21 -3.36
C CYS A 131 -10.03 6.45 -4.28
N MET A 132 -8.92 7.18 -4.49
CA MET A 132 -8.88 8.33 -5.40
C MET A 132 -9.16 7.95 -6.85
N ALA A 133 -8.95 6.71 -7.22
CA ALA A 133 -9.28 6.18 -8.55
C ALA A 133 -10.79 5.92 -8.76
N GLY A 134 -11.61 6.30 -7.80
CA GLY A 134 -13.07 6.27 -7.86
C GLY A 134 -13.69 5.46 -6.73
N THR A 135 -13.37 4.21 -6.61
CA THR A 135 -13.82 3.29 -5.57
C THR A 135 -12.76 2.23 -5.33
N LEU A 136 -12.86 1.51 -4.21
CA LEU A 136 -12.01 0.34 -3.93
C LEU A 136 -12.43 -0.93 -4.69
N ASP A 137 -13.45 -0.87 -5.55
CA ASP A 137 -13.95 -2.03 -6.32
C ASP A 137 -13.19 -2.22 -7.64
N ASN A 138 -12.37 -1.28 -8.04
CA ASN A 138 -11.58 -1.35 -9.26
C ASN A 138 -10.12 -1.66 -8.95
N THR A 139 -9.33 -1.95 -9.97
CA THR A 139 -7.90 -2.28 -9.84
C THR A 139 -6.99 -1.13 -10.26
N TYR A 140 -7.46 0.10 -10.13
CA TYR A 140 -6.73 1.29 -10.50
C TYR A 140 -6.23 2.03 -9.27
N THR A 141 -5.12 2.74 -9.44
CA THR A 141 -4.57 3.68 -8.48
C THR A 141 -4.40 5.05 -9.12
N ALA A 142 -4.62 6.10 -8.37
CA ALA A 142 -4.51 7.46 -8.85
C ALA A 142 -3.46 8.25 -8.08
N ILE A 143 -2.98 9.34 -8.68
CA ILE A 143 -2.08 10.29 -8.05
C ILE A 143 -2.96 11.26 -7.25
N VAL A 144 -2.72 11.34 -5.93
CA VAL A 144 -3.47 12.20 -5.01
C VAL A 144 -2.85 13.60 -4.96
N TYR A 145 -1.52 13.68 -4.87
CA TYR A 145 -0.81 14.94 -4.80
C TYR A 145 -0.02 15.25 -6.08
N PRO A 146 0.08 16.51 -6.47
CA PRO A 146 1.02 16.91 -7.51
C PRO A 146 2.46 16.53 -7.10
N THR A 147 3.24 15.97 -8.02
CA THR A 147 4.63 15.57 -7.76
C THR A 147 5.49 16.72 -7.23
N SER A 148 5.17 17.97 -7.62
CA SER A 148 5.84 19.19 -7.14
C SER A 148 5.68 19.46 -5.65
N THR A 149 4.73 18.80 -4.99
CA THR A 149 4.52 18.91 -3.53
C THR A 149 5.32 17.88 -2.74
N ILE A 150 5.90 16.89 -3.41
CA ILE A 150 6.71 15.84 -2.80
C ILE A 150 8.17 16.29 -2.76
N PRO A 151 8.86 16.16 -1.62
CA PRO A 151 10.28 16.53 -1.53
C PRO A 151 11.14 15.81 -2.57
N ASP A 152 12.01 16.55 -3.25
CA ASP A 152 12.87 16.04 -4.33
C ASP A 152 13.69 14.80 -3.96
N TRP A 153 14.16 14.70 -2.71
CA TRP A 153 14.94 13.55 -2.27
C TRP A 153 14.09 12.26 -2.21
N ILE A 154 12.79 12.38 -1.92
CA ILE A 154 11.83 11.26 -1.96
C ILE A 154 11.62 10.84 -3.42
N VAL A 155 11.32 11.79 -4.31
CA VAL A 155 11.11 11.51 -5.74
C VAL A 155 12.34 10.84 -6.34
N ARG A 156 13.55 11.36 -6.04
CA ARG A 156 14.78 10.71 -6.49
C ARG A 156 14.99 9.32 -5.89
N GLY A 157 14.60 9.11 -4.62
CA GLY A 157 14.64 7.80 -3.97
C GLY A 157 13.73 6.80 -4.66
N ALA A 158 12.48 7.16 -4.87
CA ALA A 158 11.50 6.33 -5.56
C ALA A 158 11.95 5.97 -6.99
N ASN A 159 12.42 6.95 -7.77
CA ASN A 159 12.91 6.71 -9.14
C ASN A 159 14.16 5.82 -9.24
N ARG A 160 14.92 5.68 -8.16
CA ARG A 160 16.08 4.75 -8.11
C ARG A 160 15.69 3.33 -7.72
N THR A 161 14.59 3.20 -6.99
CA THR A 161 14.17 1.92 -6.38
C THR A 161 13.12 1.22 -7.22
N TYR A 162 12.23 1.97 -7.86
CA TYR A 162 11.04 1.47 -8.54
C TYR A 162 11.07 1.76 -10.04
N MET A 163 10.26 1.03 -10.81
CA MET A 163 10.04 1.33 -12.22
C MET A 163 9.37 2.69 -12.39
N LYS A 164 9.68 3.40 -13.48
CA LYS A 164 9.12 4.73 -13.76
C LYS A 164 7.60 4.80 -13.73
N SER A 165 6.93 3.72 -14.12
CA SER A 165 5.46 3.63 -14.14
C SER A 165 4.82 3.64 -12.75
N VAL A 166 5.54 3.20 -11.73
CA VAL A 166 5.03 3.12 -10.35
C VAL A 166 5.74 4.09 -9.40
N ALA A 167 6.90 4.62 -9.80
CA ALA A 167 7.74 5.45 -8.94
C ALA A 167 7.01 6.68 -8.38
N ILE A 168 6.02 7.23 -9.08
CA ILE A 168 5.27 8.39 -8.62
C ILE A 168 4.31 8.01 -7.49
N PHE A 169 3.65 6.87 -7.57
CA PHE A 169 2.76 6.35 -6.52
C PHE A 169 3.56 6.03 -5.26
N GLU A 170 4.71 5.39 -5.44
CA GLU A 170 5.64 5.08 -4.37
C GLU A 170 6.24 6.35 -3.73
N ALA A 171 6.51 7.40 -4.50
CA ALA A 171 6.97 8.67 -3.97
C ALA A 171 5.93 9.33 -3.06
N GLU A 172 4.64 9.28 -3.42
CA GLU A 172 3.55 9.75 -2.56
C GLU A 172 3.48 8.92 -1.27
N ALA A 173 3.47 7.59 -1.36
CA ALA A 173 3.42 6.70 -0.21
C ALA A 173 4.65 6.88 0.70
N MET A 174 5.85 7.06 0.12
CA MET A 174 7.05 7.41 0.86
C MET A 174 6.95 8.79 1.54
N ALA A 175 6.28 9.76 0.95
CA ALA A 175 6.04 11.06 1.60
C ALA A 175 5.04 10.91 2.75
N ALA A 176 3.94 10.20 2.53
CA ALA A 176 2.90 9.95 3.53
C ALA A 176 3.43 9.22 4.77
N MET A 177 4.39 8.29 4.61
CA MET A 177 4.94 7.54 5.75
C MET A 177 5.66 8.40 6.79
N TYR A 178 6.08 9.61 6.42
CA TYR A 178 6.74 10.57 7.34
C TYR A 178 5.76 11.55 8.01
N SER A 179 4.49 11.54 7.64
CA SER A 179 3.44 12.38 8.21
C SER A 179 2.56 11.57 9.17
N ASP A 180 2.18 12.17 10.29
CA ASP A 180 1.27 11.58 11.27
C ASP A 180 -0.21 11.86 10.99
N THR A 181 -0.50 12.63 9.95
CA THR A 181 -1.86 13.01 9.54
C THR A 181 -2.23 12.51 8.16
N THR A 182 -1.32 12.56 7.20
CA THR A 182 -1.61 12.38 5.77
C THR A 182 -2.40 11.09 5.48
N THR A 183 -1.90 9.92 5.87
CA THR A 183 -2.60 8.64 5.64
C THR A 183 -3.88 8.52 6.44
N LYS A 184 -3.85 8.93 7.70
CA LYS A 184 -5.02 8.93 8.59
C LYS A 184 -6.16 9.77 8.00
N ASP A 185 -5.86 10.99 7.56
CA ASP A 185 -6.84 11.92 7.02
C ASP A 185 -7.36 11.47 5.66
N GLY A 186 -6.47 10.96 4.78
CA GLY A 186 -6.85 10.38 3.50
C GLY A 186 -7.80 9.19 3.64
N LEU A 187 -7.48 8.24 4.52
CA LEU A 187 -8.36 7.10 4.80
C LEU A 187 -9.69 7.54 5.42
N ALA A 188 -9.70 8.57 6.26
CA ALA A 188 -10.94 9.10 6.82
C ALA A 188 -11.84 9.72 5.75
N VAL A 189 -11.28 10.38 4.75
CA VAL A 189 -12.03 10.88 3.57
C VAL A 189 -12.58 9.72 2.76
N CYS A 190 -11.77 8.72 2.44
CA CYS A 190 -12.23 7.51 1.76
C CYS A 190 -13.39 6.83 2.49
N ALA A 191 -13.32 6.78 3.81
CA ALA A 191 -14.35 6.19 4.65
C ALA A 191 -15.58 7.10 4.86
N SER A 192 -15.58 8.32 4.32
CA SER A 192 -16.73 9.24 4.34
C SER A 192 -17.61 9.04 3.12
N ASP A 193 -18.76 9.75 3.08
CA ASP A 193 -19.63 9.77 1.91
C ASP A 193 -19.19 10.83 0.88
N THR A 194 -18.10 11.55 1.17
CA THR A 194 -17.54 12.58 0.30
C THR A 194 -16.54 11.96 -0.68
N PRO A 195 -16.73 12.11 -1.99
CA PRO A 195 -15.75 11.63 -2.96
C PRO A 195 -14.35 12.23 -2.73
N MET A 196 -13.32 11.41 -2.89
CA MET A 196 -11.93 11.82 -2.63
C MET A 196 -11.53 13.07 -3.43
N TRP A 197 -11.96 13.18 -4.69
CA TRP A 197 -11.64 14.31 -5.57
C TRP A 197 -12.31 15.64 -5.19
N GLU A 198 -13.29 15.65 -4.31
CA GLU A 198 -13.87 16.88 -3.77
C GLU A 198 -12.99 17.47 -2.65
N VAL A 199 -12.28 16.62 -1.92
CA VAL A 199 -11.39 17.02 -0.82
C VAL A 199 -9.97 17.28 -1.32
N TYR A 200 -9.47 16.41 -2.19
CA TYR A 200 -8.17 16.53 -2.83
C TYR A 200 -8.36 16.79 -4.33
N PRO A 201 -8.24 18.04 -4.80
CA PRO A 201 -8.40 18.36 -6.22
C PRO A 201 -7.50 17.46 -7.08
N PRO A 202 -8.06 16.71 -8.04
CA PRO A 202 -7.28 15.74 -8.79
C PRO A 202 -6.22 16.41 -9.66
N THR A 203 -5.10 15.73 -9.82
CA THR A 203 -4.06 16.14 -10.77
C THR A 203 -4.61 16.11 -12.21
N PRO A 204 -3.98 16.78 -13.19
CA PRO A 204 -4.44 16.73 -14.58
C PRO A 204 -4.53 15.31 -15.15
N LEU A 205 -3.65 14.40 -14.72
CA LEU A 205 -3.69 13.00 -15.13
C LEU A 205 -4.87 12.26 -14.52
N THR A 206 -5.06 12.42 -13.22
CA THR A 206 -6.20 11.84 -12.48
C THR A 206 -7.52 12.40 -12.97
N THR A 207 -7.63 13.72 -13.21
CA THR A 207 -8.81 14.36 -13.80
C THR A 207 -9.17 13.75 -15.14
N LYS A 208 -8.19 13.56 -16.02
CA LYS A 208 -8.42 12.94 -17.34
C LYS A 208 -8.94 11.51 -17.21
N TRP A 209 -8.42 10.75 -16.25
CA TRP A 209 -8.86 9.40 -15.97
C TRP A 209 -10.28 9.38 -15.40
N LEU A 210 -10.57 10.19 -14.37
CA LEU A 210 -11.90 10.28 -13.74
C LEU A 210 -12.99 10.68 -14.73
N ILE A 211 -12.69 11.58 -15.68
CA ILE A 211 -13.61 11.96 -16.77
C ILE A 211 -13.85 10.77 -17.70
N ARG A 212 -12.79 10.04 -18.08
CA ARG A 212 -12.89 8.90 -18.98
C ARG A 212 -13.75 7.78 -18.41
N GLU A 213 -13.62 7.52 -17.11
CA GLU A 213 -14.39 6.49 -16.41
C GLU A 213 -15.78 6.96 -15.95
N GLY A 214 -16.11 8.25 -16.15
CA GLY A 214 -17.42 8.79 -15.85
C GLY A 214 -17.68 9.19 -14.38
N PHE A 215 -16.64 9.23 -13.56
CA PHE A 215 -16.77 9.67 -12.16
C PHE A 215 -17.01 11.17 -12.02
N ILE A 216 -16.43 11.98 -12.93
CA ILE A 216 -16.63 13.42 -13.00
C ILE A 216 -16.94 13.86 -14.43
N THR A 217 -17.64 14.98 -14.59
CA THR A 217 -17.90 15.62 -15.89
C THR A 217 -16.84 16.66 -16.23
N LYS A 218 -16.68 16.97 -17.53
CA LYS A 218 -15.82 18.08 -17.98
C LYS A 218 -16.38 19.43 -17.54
#